data_87e19c63ad036fc466a7777a61946f90
#
_entry.id   87e19c63ad036fc466a7777a61946f90
#
_cell.length_a   1.000
_cell.length_b   1.000
_cell.length_c   1.000
_cell.angle_alpha   90.00
_cell.angle_beta   90.00
_cell.angle_gamma   90.00
#
_symmetry.space_group_name_H-M   'P 1'
#
loop_
_entity.id
_entity.type
_entity.pdbx_description
1 polymer ?
#
loop_
_entity_poly.entity_id
_entity_poly.type
_entity_poly.pdbx_seq_one_letter_code
_entity_poly.pdbx_strand_id
1 'polypeptide(L)'
;EVRRVARRVDTETREFTVDLRPAALPPDWAIGRRAVATITVETRRDVLAVPVGAIDRRDGAPVVWVDVDGRAWRRAVEIGAIGGDRIEVVKGLAAGDVVLTEPRSLHPGMRVAAGDARR
;
A
#
# COMPACT_ATOMS: atom_id res chain seq x y z
N GLU A 1 7.32 7.64 19.85
CA GLU A 1 8.37 8.52 19.30
C GLU A 1 9.68 7.75 19.18
N VAL A 2 10.39 7.86 18.05
CA VAL A 2 11.74 7.32 17.89
C VAL A 2 12.72 8.21 18.63
N ARG A 3 13.49 7.66 19.57
CA ARG A 3 14.52 8.38 20.33
C ARG A 3 15.90 8.26 19.73
N ARG A 4 16.25 7.05 19.28
CA ARG A 4 17.56 6.76 18.73
C ARG A 4 17.45 5.61 17.72
N VAL A 5 18.22 5.73 16.65
CA VAL A 5 18.46 4.65 15.68
C VAL A 5 19.93 4.28 15.80
N ALA A 6 20.23 3.02 16.07
CA ALA A 6 21.62 2.56 16.12
C ALA A 6 22.28 2.68 14.74
N ARG A 7 23.53 3.15 14.73
CA ARG A 7 24.32 3.26 13.49
C ARG A 7 25.03 1.96 13.11
N ARG A 8 24.99 0.95 14.00
CA ARG A 8 25.58 -0.36 13.75
C ARG A 8 24.46 -1.33 13.35
N VAL A 9 24.65 -2.00 12.23
CA VAL A 9 23.79 -3.09 11.76
C VAL A 9 24.49 -4.39 12.12
N ASP A 10 23.78 -5.35 12.67
CA ASP A 10 24.23 -6.71 12.78
C ASP A 10 24.33 -7.31 11.38
N THR A 11 25.52 -7.77 10.99
CA THR A 11 25.76 -8.24 9.61
C THR A 11 25.20 -9.61 9.35
N GLU A 12 24.94 -10.42 10.38
CA GLU A 12 24.36 -11.76 10.26
C GLU A 12 22.84 -11.69 10.15
N THR A 13 22.20 -10.96 11.08
CA THR A 13 20.72 -10.84 11.13
C THR A 13 20.19 -9.72 10.24
N ARG A 14 21.04 -8.77 9.84
CA ARG A 14 20.68 -7.52 9.14
C ARG A 14 19.73 -6.63 9.94
N GLU A 15 19.82 -6.74 11.25
CA GLU A 15 19.00 -5.99 12.18
C GLU A 15 19.77 -4.82 12.79
N PHE A 16 19.07 -3.81 13.24
CA PHE A 16 19.60 -2.71 14.02
C PHE A 16 18.64 -2.33 15.15
N THR A 17 19.16 -1.76 16.21
CA THR A 17 18.35 -1.37 17.36
C THR A 17 17.75 0.01 17.16
N VAL A 18 16.45 0.13 17.47
CA VAL A 18 15.73 1.39 17.52
C VAL A 18 15.16 1.57 18.93
N ASP A 19 15.54 2.64 19.60
CA ASP A 19 15.00 2.99 20.89
C ASP A 19 13.72 3.82 20.72
N LEU A 20 12.62 3.32 21.22
CA LEU A 20 11.31 3.96 21.12
C LEU A 20 10.83 4.43 22.50
N ARG A 21 10.18 5.58 22.53
CA ARG A 21 9.44 6.05 23.69
C ARG A 21 7.95 5.94 23.41
N PRO A 22 7.21 5.07 24.11
CA PRO A 22 5.76 5.01 23.98
C PRO A 22 5.11 6.29 24.52
N ALA A 23 3.97 6.69 23.97
CA ALA A 23 3.21 7.83 24.46
C ALA A 23 2.55 7.51 25.82
N ALA A 24 2.13 6.25 25.99
CA ALA A 24 1.62 5.71 27.24
C ALA A 24 2.04 4.24 27.37
N LEU A 25 2.17 3.76 28.57
CA LEU A 25 2.39 2.34 28.86
C LEU A 25 1.03 1.68 29.14
N PRO A 26 0.78 0.47 28.61
CA PRO A 26 -0.42 -0.28 28.98
C PRO A 26 -0.40 -0.61 30.49
N PRO A 27 -1.56 -0.80 31.13
CA PRO A 27 -1.63 -1.06 32.56
C PRO A 27 -0.86 -2.31 33.01
N ASP A 28 -0.72 -3.27 32.13
CA ASP A 28 -0.08 -4.57 32.35
C ASP A 28 1.33 -4.67 31.77
N TRP A 29 1.98 -3.52 31.53
CA TRP A 29 3.35 -3.51 31.01
C TRP A 29 4.33 -4.22 31.96
N ALA A 30 5.32 -4.88 31.39
CA ALA A 30 6.42 -5.48 32.14
C ALA A 30 7.70 -5.52 31.30
N ILE A 31 8.84 -5.43 31.96
CA ILE A 31 10.15 -5.58 31.30
C ILE A 31 10.27 -7.00 30.74
N GLY A 32 10.78 -7.15 29.52
CA GLY A 32 10.94 -8.43 28.84
C GLY A 32 9.74 -8.86 28.00
N ARG A 33 8.64 -8.10 27.99
CA ARG A 33 7.52 -8.39 27.09
C ARG A 33 7.83 -7.98 25.62
N ARG A 34 7.30 -8.78 24.71
CA ARG A 34 7.36 -8.46 23.29
C ARG A 34 6.34 -7.38 22.94
N ALA A 35 6.75 -6.42 22.11
CA ALA A 35 5.89 -5.39 21.57
C ALA A 35 6.09 -5.29 20.04
N VAL A 36 5.08 -4.78 19.37
CA VAL A 36 5.14 -4.45 17.94
C VAL A 36 5.01 -2.94 17.81
N ALA A 37 5.91 -2.32 17.08
CA ALA A 37 5.89 -0.90 16.82
C ALA A 37 5.79 -0.64 15.32
N THR A 38 4.89 0.27 14.93
CA THR A 38 4.79 0.76 13.55
C THR A 38 5.50 2.11 13.48
N ILE A 39 6.50 2.20 12.61
CA ILE A 39 7.27 3.42 12.40
C ILE A 39 6.91 3.98 11.03
N THR A 40 6.32 5.18 10.99
CA THR A 40 6.09 5.90 9.75
C THR A 40 7.40 6.54 9.30
N VAL A 41 7.96 6.06 8.20
CA VAL A 41 9.25 6.56 7.65
C VAL A 41 9.06 7.67 6.65
N GLU A 42 7.90 7.71 5.99
CA GLU A 42 7.55 8.73 5.01
C GLU A 42 6.04 8.92 4.96
N THR A 43 5.60 10.15 4.73
CA THR A 43 4.20 10.47 4.42
C THR A 43 4.17 11.27 3.14
N ARG A 44 3.49 10.75 2.12
CA ARG A 44 3.24 11.44 0.85
C ARG A 44 1.80 11.94 0.84
N ARG A 45 1.64 13.21 0.46
CA ARG A 45 0.33 13.87 0.32
C ARG A 45 0.07 14.14 -1.16
N ASP A 46 -1.22 14.29 -1.49
CA ASP A 46 -1.67 14.63 -2.84
C ASP A 46 -1.19 13.66 -3.93
N VAL A 47 -1.13 12.37 -3.58
CA VAL A 47 -0.77 11.28 -4.47
C VAL A 47 -1.99 10.43 -4.83
N LEU A 48 -2.02 9.92 -6.05
CA LEU A 48 -3.00 8.89 -6.41
C LEU A 48 -2.57 7.57 -5.78
N ALA A 49 -3.46 6.94 -5.04
CA ALA A 49 -3.19 5.66 -4.41
C ALA A 49 -4.38 4.71 -4.53
N VAL A 50 -4.10 3.48 -4.87
CA VAL A 50 -5.09 2.40 -5.01
C VAL A 50 -4.82 1.31 -3.98
N PRO A 51 -5.82 0.47 -3.63
CA PRO A 51 -5.56 -0.73 -2.83
C PRO A 51 -4.53 -1.63 -3.51
N VAL A 52 -3.61 -2.22 -2.75
CA VAL A 52 -2.57 -3.13 -3.29
C VAL A 52 -3.22 -4.28 -4.09
N GLY A 53 -4.38 -4.78 -3.64
CA GLY A 53 -5.13 -5.84 -4.32
C GLY A 53 -5.71 -5.46 -5.68
N ALA A 54 -5.80 -4.17 -6.01
CA ALA A 54 -6.26 -3.70 -7.33
C ALA A 54 -5.17 -3.77 -8.40
N ILE A 55 -3.90 -3.97 -8.01
CA ILE A 55 -2.80 -4.12 -8.96
C ILE A 55 -2.77 -5.54 -9.50
N ASP A 56 -2.93 -5.66 -10.80
CA ASP A 56 -2.78 -6.92 -11.52
C ASP A 56 -1.38 -7.01 -12.14
N ARG A 57 -0.68 -8.11 -11.87
CA ARG A 57 0.68 -8.38 -12.36
C ARG A 57 0.79 -9.70 -13.13
N ARG A 58 -0.33 -10.28 -13.53
CA ARG A 58 -0.34 -11.60 -14.18
C ARG A 58 0.52 -11.66 -15.44
N ASP A 59 0.66 -10.56 -16.16
CA ASP A 59 1.45 -10.46 -17.38
C ASP A 59 2.81 -9.75 -17.16
N GLY A 60 3.30 -9.68 -15.92
CA GLY A 60 4.61 -9.14 -15.55
C GLY A 60 4.58 -7.65 -15.22
N ALA A 61 4.11 -6.78 -16.10
CA ALA A 61 4.00 -5.35 -15.84
C ALA A 61 2.76 -5.03 -14.96
N PRO A 62 2.85 -4.07 -14.03
CA PRO A 62 1.71 -3.69 -13.22
C PRO A 62 0.65 -2.99 -14.06
N VAL A 63 -0.59 -3.47 -13.96
CA VAL A 63 -1.77 -2.84 -14.56
C VAL A 63 -2.86 -2.69 -13.51
N VAL A 64 -3.77 -1.76 -13.75
CA VAL A 64 -5.04 -1.65 -13.04
C VAL A 64 -6.20 -1.86 -14.02
N TRP A 65 -7.33 -2.24 -13.49
CA TRP A 65 -8.57 -2.28 -14.24
C TRP A 65 -9.37 -1.04 -13.91
N VAL A 66 -9.80 -0.33 -14.94
CA VAL A 66 -10.61 0.89 -14.83
C VAL A 66 -11.96 0.67 -15.48
N ASP A 67 -12.98 1.27 -14.90
CA ASP A 67 -14.29 1.38 -15.52
C ASP A 67 -14.27 2.55 -16.51
N VAL A 68 -14.59 2.25 -17.76
CA VAL A 68 -14.83 3.24 -18.81
C VAL A 68 -16.19 2.94 -19.40
N ASP A 69 -17.14 3.80 -19.19
CA ASP A 69 -18.53 3.69 -19.71
C ASP A 69 -19.21 2.36 -19.34
N GLY A 70 -19.03 1.90 -18.10
CA GLY A 70 -19.60 0.65 -17.59
C GLY A 70 -18.89 -0.61 -18.10
N ARG A 71 -17.65 -0.48 -18.56
CA ARG A 71 -16.83 -1.60 -19.04
C ARG A 71 -15.43 -1.58 -18.43
N ALA A 72 -14.92 -2.78 -18.11
CA ALA A 72 -13.58 -2.98 -17.57
C ALA A 72 -12.52 -2.91 -18.68
N TRP A 73 -11.50 -2.07 -18.47
CA TRP A 73 -10.34 -1.97 -19.35
C TRP A 73 -9.05 -1.99 -18.55
N ARG A 74 -8.05 -2.65 -19.09
CA ARG A 74 -6.69 -2.69 -18.52
C ARG A 74 -5.96 -1.40 -18.84
N ARG A 75 -5.32 -0.83 -17.84
CA ARG A 75 -4.47 0.35 -17.99
C ARG A 75 -3.13 0.10 -17.34
N ALA A 76 -2.04 0.22 -18.09
CA ALA A 76 -0.69 0.12 -17.56
C ALA A 76 -0.42 1.28 -16.59
N VAL A 77 0.24 0.98 -15.48
CA VAL A 77 0.57 1.96 -14.44
C VAL A 77 2.03 1.85 -14.02
N GLU A 78 2.57 2.98 -13.60
CA GLU A 78 3.84 3.04 -12.89
C GLU A 78 3.55 3.21 -11.41
N ILE A 79 4.02 2.28 -10.59
CA ILE A 79 3.78 2.25 -9.15
C ILE A 79 4.92 2.88 -8.38
N GLY A 80 4.60 3.55 -7.28
CA GLY A 80 5.54 4.19 -6.37
C GLY A 80 5.59 3.50 -5.01
N ALA A 81 5.52 4.30 -3.95
CA ALA A 81 5.61 3.82 -2.57
C ALA A 81 4.40 2.96 -2.17
N ILE A 82 4.66 1.99 -1.30
CA ILE A 82 3.62 1.16 -0.66
C ILE A 82 3.49 1.63 0.78
N GLY A 83 2.27 1.94 1.19
CA GLY A 83 1.93 2.33 2.56
C GLY A 83 0.71 1.57 3.07
N GLY A 84 0.94 0.62 3.99
CA GLY A 84 -0.14 -0.22 4.51
C GLY A 84 -0.80 -1.07 3.41
N ASP A 85 -2.10 -0.87 3.20
CA ASP A 85 -2.91 -1.57 2.20
C ASP A 85 -3.02 -0.83 0.85
N ARG A 86 -2.32 0.30 0.70
CA ARG A 86 -2.37 1.14 -0.50
C ARG A 86 -1.02 1.24 -1.19
N ILE A 87 -1.07 1.42 -2.49
CA ILE A 87 0.11 1.63 -3.34
C ILE A 87 -0.08 2.90 -4.15
N GLU A 88 0.96 3.73 -4.17
CA GLU A 88 1.00 4.93 -4.99
C GLU A 88 1.04 4.57 -6.47
N VAL A 89 0.28 5.31 -7.27
CA VAL A 89 0.34 5.24 -8.73
C VAL A 89 0.92 6.55 -9.24
N VAL A 90 2.14 6.48 -9.78
CA VAL A 90 2.89 7.64 -10.27
C VAL A 90 2.43 8.06 -11.66
N LYS A 91 2.09 7.07 -12.51
CA LYS A 91 1.59 7.31 -13.88
C LYS A 91 0.53 6.29 -14.26
N GLY A 92 -0.31 6.66 -15.22
CA GLY A 92 -1.31 5.78 -15.80
C GLY A 92 -2.71 5.93 -15.24
N LEU A 93 -2.90 6.67 -14.15
CA LEU A 93 -4.21 7.05 -13.62
C LEU A 93 -4.36 8.56 -13.51
N ALA A 94 -5.58 9.01 -13.54
CA ALA A 94 -5.98 10.39 -13.26
C ALA A 94 -6.94 10.44 -12.06
N ALA A 95 -7.02 11.61 -11.41
CA ALA A 95 -8.01 11.82 -10.38
C ALA A 95 -9.43 11.71 -10.98
N GLY A 96 -10.27 10.90 -10.35
CA GLY A 96 -11.61 10.62 -10.84
C GLY A 96 -11.75 9.30 -11.62
N ASP A 97 -10.65 8.67 -12.02
CA ASP A 97 -10.70 7.31 -12.58
C ASP A 97 -11.31 6.33 -11.56
N VAL A 98 -12.21 5.48 -12.02
CA VAL A 98 -12.85 4.44 -11.22
C VAL A 98 -12.06 3.14 -11.38
N VAL A 99 -11.38 2.73 -10.30
CA VAL A 99 -10.54 1.52 -10.29
C VAL A 99 -11.32 0.34 -9.74
N LEU A 100 -11.29 -0.78 -10.46
CA LEU A 100 -11.91 -2.04 -10.07
C LEU A 100 -10.95 -2.84 -9.17
N THR A 101 -11.43 -3.29 -8.02
CA THR A 101 -10.59 -3.87 -6.96
C THR A 101 -10.41 -5.37 -7.03
N GLU A 102 -11.19 -6.07 -7.87
CA GLU A 102 -11.13 -7.54 -8.02
C GLU A 102 -10.63 -7.96 -9.41
N PRO A 103 -9.33 -7.75 -9.71
CA PRO A 103 -8.80 -7.93 -11.06
C PRO A 103 -8.86 -9.38 -11.59
N ARG A 104 -8.98 -10.37 -10.70
CA ARG A 104 -8.90 -11.80 -11.07
C ARG A 104 -10.08 -12.28 -11.94
N SER A 105 -11.23 -11.67 -11.78
CA SER A 105 -12.46 -12.02 -12.50
C SER A 105 -12.69 -11.20 -13.78
N LEU A 106 -11.84 -10.20 -14.04
CA LEU A 106 -12.03 -9.23 -15.10
C LEU A 106 -11.37 -9.64 -16.41
N HIS A 107 -12.02 -9.30 -17.52
CA HIS A 107 -11.46 -9.38 -18.86
C HIS A 107 -11.84 -8.10 -19.67
N PRO A 108 -11.06 -7.73 -20.69
CA PRO A 108 -11.29 -6.50 -21.44
C PRO A 108 -12.70 -6.45 -22.07
N GLY A 109 -13.38 -5.30 -21.87
CA GLY A 109 -14.73 -5.06 -22.38
C GLY A 109 -15.85 -5.67 -21.55
N MET A 110 -15.55 -6.40 -20.45
CA MET A 110 -16.53 -6.94 -19.53
C MET A 110 -17.41 -5.81 -18.97
N ARG A 111 -18.72 -6.01 -18.91
CA ARG A 111 -19.63 -5.08 -18.23
C ARG A 111 -19.42 -5.14 -16.73
N VAL A 112 -19.31 -3.98 -16.11
CA VAL A 112 -19.17 -3.84 -14.66
C VAL A 112 -20.33 -3.05 -14.10
N ALA A 113 -20.83 -3.46 -12.94
CA ALA A 113 -21.86 -2.73 -12.22
C ALA A 113 -21.24 -1.69 -11.31
N ALA A 114 -21.89 -0.57 -11.09
CA ALA A 114 -21.41 0.54 -10.24
C ALA A 114 -21.10 0.16 -8.77
N GLY A 115 -21.40 -1.08 -8.35
CA GLY A 115 -21.10 -1.60 -7.01
C GLY A 115 -19.69 -2.19 -6.84
N ASP A 116 -18.98 -2.48 -7.92
CA ASP A 116 -17.63 -3.10 -7.87
C ASP A 116 -16.50 -2.08 -7.78
N ALA A 117 -16.84 -0.80 -7.77
CA ALA A 117 -15.87 0.30 -7.74
C ALA A 117 -15.81 0.92 -6.33
N ARG A 118 -14.65 0.91 -5.71
CA ARG A 118 -14.35 1.74 -4.54
C ARG A 118 -13.47 2.92 -4.97
N ARG A 119 -13.93 4.11 -4.62
CA ARG A 119 -13.18 5.36 -4.81
C ARG A 119 -12.02 5.44 -3.83
#